data_b2f4829073576468844fc4fc3cb0571b
#
_entry.id   b2f4829073576468844fc4fc3cb0571b
#
_cell.length_a   1.000
_cell.length_b   1.000
_cell.length_c   1.000
_cell.angle_alpha   90.00
_cell.angle_beta   90.00
_cell.angle_gamma   90.00
#
_symmetry.space_group_name_H-M   'P 1'
#
loop_
_entity.id
_entity.type
_entity.pdbx_description
1 polymer ?
#
loop_
_entity_poly.entity_id
_entity_poly.type
_entity_poly.pdbx_seq_one_letter_code
_entity_poly.pdbx_strand_id
1 'polypeptide(L)'
;MPTPDIARHTPASMDSPTIDERANHCFGCGPANPQGLHLIFTTDTSNPEAITATAHLQLDRMHEGPPGHIHGGIVAALLDEAMSKLNRPLNVLAMTRHMEVDYLRPAPLYQPLVLVALHLNRPTRPDGTPDRKLFHQAELRRSDGTVLARSKGLFIALDERVLAAAGFSAPQP
;
A
#
# COMPACT_ATOMS: atom_id res chain seq x y z
N MET A 1 -9.81 -10.26 -29.92
CA MET A 1 -9.91 -11.24 -28.84
C MET A 1 -10.30 -10.48 -27.58
N PRO A 2 -11.37 -10.82 -26.87
CA PRO A 2 -11.79 -10.09 -25.67
C PRO A 2 -10.83 -10.42 -24.51
N THR A 3 -10.43 -9.39 -23.78
CA THR A 3 -9.68 -9.49 -22.52
C THR A 3 -10.53 -10.18 -21.47
N PRO A 4 -9.97 -11.07 -20.64
CA PRO A 4 -10.71 -11.70 -19.56
C PRO A 4 -11.09 -10.67 -18.49
N ASP A 5 -12.37 -10.63 -18.18
CA ASP A 5 -13.01 -9.85 -17.12
C ASP A 5 -12.48 -10.38 -15.76
N ILE A 6 -11.64 -9.59 -15.09
CA ILE A 6 -11.17 -9.93 -13.75
C ILE A 6 -12.30 -9.57 -12.78
N ALA A 7 -13.05 -10.59 -12.39
CA ALA A 7 -14.19 -10.52 -11.50
C ALA A 7 -13.90 -9.71 -10.22
N ARG A 8 -14.72 -8.68 -10.02
CA ARG A 8 -14.81 -7.87 -8.80
C ARG A 8 -15.37 -8.73 -7.67
N HIS A 9 -14.54 -9.12 -6.73
CA HIS A 9 -15.01 -9.63 -5.44
C HIS A 9 -14.82 -8.55 -4.38
N THR A 10 -15.95 -8.03 -3.90
CA THR A 10 -16.02 -7.11 -2.77
C THR A 10 -16.30 -7.90 -1.50
N PRO A 11 -15.41 -7.94 -0.52
CA PRO A 11 -15.79 -8.31 0.84
C PRO A 11 -16.25 -7.06 1.62
N ALA A 12 -17.21 -7.29 2.52
CA ALA A 12 -17.97 -6.31 3.25
C ALA A 12 -17.14 -5.37 4.13
N SER A 13 -17.66 -4.15 4.25
CA SER A 13 -17.20 -2.96 4.97
C SER A 13 -16.90 -3.18 6.46
N MET A 14 -15.79 -2.61 6.90
CA MET A 14 -15.65 -2.07 8.25
C MET A 14 -15.41 -0.57 8.11
N ASP A 15 -16.19 0.24 8.83
CA ASP A 15 -16.26 1.69 8.71
C ASP A 15 -14.91 2.38 8.96
N SER A 16 -14.32 2.84 7.86
CA SER A 16 -13.23 3.83 7.87
C SER A 16 -13.80 5.17 7.42
N PRO A 17 -13.15 6.31 7.74
CA PRO A 17 -13.63 7.60 7.30
C PRO A 17 -13.94 7.56 5.82
N THR A 18 -15.19 7.86 5.48
CA THR A 18 -15.73 7.79 4.13
C THR A 18 -15.07 8.84 3.25
N ILE A 19 -13.91 8.50 2.70
CA ILE A 19 -13.53 9.04 1.41
C ILE A 19 -14.49 8.35 0.46
N ASP A 20 -15.31 9.12 -0.24
CA ASP A 20 -16.14 8.58 -1.33
C ASP A 20 -15.18 7.82 -2.26
N GLU A 21 -15.23 6.49 -2.21
CA GLU A 21 -14.31 5.63 -2.98
C GLU A 21 -14.42 5.92 -4.48
N ARG A 22 -15.58 6.43 -4.92
CA ARG A 22 -15.81 6.84 -6.31
C ARG A 22 -15.09 8.14 -6.69
N ALA A 23 -14.77 9.00 -5.71
CA ALA A 23 -14.01 10.25 -5.89
C ALA A 23 -12.53 10.09 -5.53
N ASN A 24 -12.09 8.88 -5.16
CA ASN A 24 -10.70 8.63 -4.79
C ASN A 24 -9.78 8.63 -6.02
N HIS A 25 -8.95 9.67 -6.13
CA HIS A 25 -7.94 9.87 -7.17
C HIS A 25 -6.52 9.45 -6.73
N CYS A 26 -6.37 8.65 -5.69
CA CYS A 26 -5.05 8.13 -5.29
C CYS A 26 -4.36 7.44 -6.46
N PHE A 27 -3.09 7.78 -6.71
CA PHE A 27 -2.33 7.18 -7.80
C PHE A 27 -2.15 5.67 -7.63
N GLY A 28 -1.94 5.20 -6.39
CA GLY A 28 -1.74 3.78 -6.12
C GLY A 28 -3.02 2.95 -6.20
N CYS A 29 -4.12 3.41 -5.60
CA CYS A 29 -5.33 2.59 -5.40
C CYS A 29 -6.65 3.27 -5.78
N GLY A 30 -6.63 4.53 -6.22
CA GLY A 30 -7.85 5.29 -6.51
C GLY A 30 -8.55 4.84 -7.79
N PRO A 31 -9.80 4.37 -7.71
CA PRO A 31 -10.53 3.92 -8.89
C PRO A 31 -10.92 5.05 -9.84
N ALA A 32 -10.94 6.29 -9.35
CA ALA A 32 -11.27 7.47 -10.15
C ALA A 32 -10.08 8.08 -10.90
N ASN A 33 -8.84 7.63 -10.63
CA ASN A 33 -7.66 8.12 -11.33
C ASN A 33 -7.41 7.31 -12.60
N PRO A 34 -7.65 7.85 -13.81
CA PRO A 34 -7.51 7.10 -15.07
C PRO A 34 -6.05 6.67 -15.38
N GLN A 35 -5.08 7.27 -14.70
CA GLN A 35 -3.64 6.97 -14.85
C GLN A 35 -3.06 6.28 -13.62
N GLY A 36 -3.92 5.88 -12.66
CA GLY A 36 -3.51 5.21 -11.43
C GLY A 36 -3.14 3.75 -11.64
N LEU A 37 -2.47 3.18 -10.65
CA LEU A 37 -2.07 1.77 -10.65
C LEU A 37 -3.25 0.83 -10.32
N HIS A 38 -4.34 1.35 -9.76
CA HIS A 38 -5.58 0.66 -9.42
C HIS A 38 -5.35 -0.61 -8.57
N LEU A 39 -4.40 -0.53 -7.64
CA LEU A 39 -4.04 -1.67 -6.79
C LEU A 39 -5.18 -2.02 -5.83
N ILE A 40 -5.53 -3.29 -5.80
CA ILE A 40 -6.53 -3.84 -4.87
C ILE A 40 -5.80 -4.74 -3.88
N PHE A 41 -5.96 -4.42 -2.59
CA PHE A 41 -5.30 -5.14 -1.50
C PHE A 41 -6.28 -5.98 -0.70
N THR A 42 -5.85 -7.18 -0.34
CA THR A 42 -6.43 -7.98 0.73
C THR A 42 -5.58 -7.82 1.97
N THR A 43 -6.21 -7.48 3.09
CA THR A 43 -5.53 -7.31 4.39
C THR A 43 -5.88 -8.47 5.30
N ASP A 44 -4.87 -9.10 5.90
CA ASP A 44 -5.04 -10.11 6.94
C ASP A 44 -4.69 -9.52 8.30
N THR A 45 -5.67 -9.53 9.21
CA THR A 45 -5.60 -9.04 10.59
C THR A 45 -5.83 -10.15 11.61
N SER A 46 -5.87 -11.41 11.17
CA SER A 46 -6.12 -12.57 12.04
C SER A 46 -5.08 -12.72 13.15
N ASN A 47 -3.85 -12.29 12.87
CA ASN A 47 -2.78 -12.17 13.86
C ASN A 47 -2.44 -10.69 14.06
N PRO A 48 -2.81 -10.08 15.23
CA PRO A 48 -2.51 -8.67 15.51
C PRO A 48 -1.02 -8.31 15.50
N GLU A 49 -0.14 -9.30 15.74
CA GLU A 49 1.32 -9.11 15.72
C GLU A 49 1.93 -9.24 14.32
N ALA A 50 1.13 -9.66 13.34
CA ALA A 50 1.59 -9.91 11.97
C ALA A 50 0.56 -9.48 10.92
N ILE A 51 0.07 -8.25 11.03
CA ILE A 51 -0.87 -7.67 10.05
C ILE A 51 -0.18 -7.57 8.69
N THR A 52 -0.81 -8.13 7.66
CA THR A 52 -0.28 -8.12 6.29
C THR A 52 -1.26 -7.50 5.30
N ALA A 53 -0.72 -7.00 4.19
CA ALA A 53 -1.49 -6.57 3.03
C ALA A 53 -0.88 -7.18 1.76
N THR A 54 -1.72 -7.76 0.91
CA THR A 54 -1.28 -8.43 -0.31
C THR A 54 -2.07 -7.92 -1.51
N ALA A 55 -1.38 -7.66 -2.63
CA ALA A 55 -1.99 -7.36 -3.92
C ALA A 55 -1.34 -8.17 -5.03
N HIS A 56 -2.15 -8.58 -6.01
CA HIS A 56 -1.70 -9.20 -7.25
C HIS A 56 -1.81 -8.18 -8.38
N LEU A 57 -0.77 -8.07 -9.20
CA LEU A 57 -0.73 -7.08 -10.28
C LEU A 57 0.04 -7.60 -11.48
N GLN A 58 -0.21 -6.96 -12.62
CA GLN A 58 0.57 -7.11 -13.83
C GLN A 58 0.62 -5.72 -14.49
N LEU A 59 1.81 -5.23 -14.75
CA LEU A 59 2.03 -3.92 -15.36
C LEU A 59 2.47 -4.07 -16.83
N ASP A 60 2.19 -3.04 -17.59
CA ASP A 60 2.41 -2.97 -19.03
C ASP A 60 3.41 -1.87 -19.41
N ARG A 61 3.52 -1.60 -20.72
CA ARG A 61 4.44 -0.62 -21.31
C ARG A 61 4.29 0.80 -20.74
N MET A 62 3.13 1.16 -20.21
CA MET A 62 2.93 2.50 -19.61
C MET A 62 3.79 2.72 -18.35
N HIS A 63 4.32 1.63 -17.78
CA HIS A 63 5.13 1.62 -16.56
C HIS A 63 6.61 1.30 -16.86
N GLU A 64 7.01 1.32 -18.15
CA GLU A 64 8.34 0.92 -18.57
C GLU A 64 9.42 1.92 -18.14
N GLY A 65 10.55 1.37 -17.68
CA GLY A 65 11.82 2.05 -17.51
C GLY A 65 12.84 1.52 -18.50
N PRO A 66 13.81 0.70 -18.09
CA PRO A 66 14.63 -0.05 -19.04
C PRO A 66 13.77 -1.01 -19.88
N PRO A 67 14.11 -1.26 -21.16
CA PRO A 67 13.29 -2.08 -22.03
C PRO A 67 12.85 -3.42 -21.41
N GLY A 68 11.53 -3.68 -21.42
CA GLY A 68 10.92 -4.88 -20.86
C GLY A 68 10.79 -4.92 -19.34
N HIS A 69 11.16 -3.85 -18.63
CA HIS A 69 11.15 -3.81 -17.17
C HIS A 69 10.42 -2.59 -16.61
N ILE A 70 9.85 -2.75 -15.44
CA ILE A 70 9.16 -1.69 -14.70
C ILE A 70 10.16 -0.63 -14.25
N HIS A 71 9.79 0.64 -14.41
CA HIS A 71 10.60 1.77 -13.93
C HIS A 71 10.79 1.72 -12.42
N GLY A 72 12.01 1.99 -11.94
CA GLY A 72 12.33 1.92 -10.50
C GLY A 72 11.47 2.81 -9.61
N GLY A 73 11.08 4.00 -10.09
CA GLY A 73 10.14 4.88 -9.39
C GLY A 73 8.74 4.28 -9.24
N ILE A 74 8.27 3.51 -10.25
CA ILE A 74 7.00 2.78 -10.14
C ILE A 74 7.14 1.65 -9.11
N VAL A 75 8.26 0.91 -9.11
CA VAL A 75 8.53 -0.10 -8.07
C VAL A 75 8.51 0.52 -6.68
N ALA A 76 9.11 1.69 -6.48
CA ALA A 76 9.05 2.41 -5.20
C ALA A 76 7.61 2.80 -4.82
N ALA A 77 6.81 3.31 -5.78
CA ALA A 77 5.41 3.65 -5.56
C ALA A 77 4.55 2.43 -5.19
N LEU A 78 4.80 1.27 -5.81
CA LEU A 78 4.15 0.01 -5.47
C LEU A 78 4.43 -0.40 -4.02
N LEU A 79 5.69 -0.33 -3.59
CA LEU A 79 6.12 -0.70 -2.25
C LEU A 79 5.57 0.27 -1.19
N ASP A 80 5.55 1.58 -1.49
CA ASP A 80 4.97 2.61 -0.61
C ASP A 80 3.48 2.39 -0.42
N GLU A 81 2.73 2.19 -1.52
CA GLU A 81 1.29 1.95 -1.46
C GLU A 81 0.97 0.68 -0.66
N ALA A 82 1.74 -0.41 -0.84
CA ALA A 82 1.55 -1.64 -0.08
C ALA A 82 1.72 -1.43 1.43
N MET A 83 2.75 -0.70 1.84
CA MET A 83 2.99 -0.37 3.24
C MET A 83 1.91 0.56 3.81
N SER A 84 1.43 1.54 3.01
CA SER A 84 0.40 2.48 3.45
C SER A 84 -0.93 1.80 3.78
N LYS A 85 -1.25 0.65 3.15
CA LYS A 85 -2.47 -0.13 3.42
C LYS A 85 -2.52 -0.70 4.83
N LEU A 86 -1.38 -0.88 5.47
CA LEU A 86 -1.29 -1.37 6.85
C LEU A 86 -1.72 -0.32 7.89
N ASN A 87 -1.84 0.95 7.51
CA ASN A 87 -2.32 1.99 8.41
C ASN A 87 -3.82 1.86 8.71
N ARG A 88 -4.62 1.42 7.73
CA ARG A 88 -6.09 1.29 7.87
C ARG A 88 -6.50 0.30 8.96
N PRO A 89 -6.00 -0.95 9.02
CA PRO A 89 -6.35 -1.89 10.09
C PRO A 89 -5.84 -1.46 11.47
N LEU A 90 -4.87 -0.54 11.53
CA LEU A 90 -4.40 0.08 12.77
C LEU A 90 -5.23 1.30 13.17
N ASN A 91 -6.29 1.61 12.41
CA ASN A 91 -7.17 2.76 12.60
C ASN A 91 -6.42 4.09 12.68
N VAL A 92 -5.42 4.28 11.80
CA VAL A 92 -4.65 5.52 11.71
C VAL A 92 -4.61 6.02 10.27
N LEU A 93 -4.66 7.34 10.11
CA LEU A 93 -4.23 8.00 8.89
C LEU A 93 -2.77 8.43 9.09
N ALA A 94 -1.87 7.89 8.28
CA ALA A 94 -0.44 8.16 8.39
C ALA A 94 0.15 8.49 7.02
N MET A 95 1.23 9.26 7.03
CA MET A 95 1.98 9.62 5.83
C MET A 95 3.39 9.07 5.89
N THR A 96 3.90 8.68 4.73
CA THR A 96 5.28 8.22 4.57
C THR A 96 6.25 9.33 4.92
N ARG A 97 7.10 9.08 5.88
CA ARG A 97 8.17 10.00 6.34
C ARG A 97 9.51 9.65 5.71
N HIS A 98 9.79 8.37 5.63
CA HIS A 98 11.05 7.83 5.13
C HIS A 98 10.83 6.43 4.57
N MET A 99 11.53 6.11 3.51
CA MET A 99 11.50 4.78 2.89
C MET A 99 12.89 4.45 2.34
N GLU A 100 13.36 3.25 2.63
CA GLU A 100 14.53 2.65 2.03
C GLU A 100 14.09 1.57 1.05
N VAL A 101 14.68 1.52 -0.13
CA VAL A 101 14.35 0.53 -1.16
C VAL A 101 15.61 -0.17 -1.66
N ASP A 102 15.61 -1.49 -1.57
CA ASP A 102 16.60 -2.35 -2.20
C ASP A 102 16.03 -2.93 -3.50
N TYR A 103 16.64 -2.60 -4.63
CA TYR A 103 16.34 -3.19 -5.94
C TYR A 103 17.24 -4.39 -6.17
N LEU A 104 16.70 -5.60 -5.97
CA LEU A 104 17.49 -6.83 -5.98
C LEU A 104 17.58 -7.44 -7.39
N ARG A 105 16.51 -7.30 -8.18
CA ARG A 105 16.38 -7.85 -9.53
C ARG A 105 15.49 -6.95 -10.38
N PRO A 106 15.71 -6.87 -11.70
CA PRO A 106 14.78 -6.18 -12.59
C PRO A 106 13.37 -6.76 -12.50
N ALA A 107 12.37 -5.89 -12.32
CA ALA A 107 10.97 -6.28 -12.28
C ALA A 107 10.40 -6.34 -13.70
N PRO A 108 9.94 -7.51 -14.21
CA PRO A 108 9.50 -7.65 -15.61
C PRO A 108 8.12 -7.04 -15.83
N LEU A 109 7.91 -6.47 -17.03
CA LEU A 109 6.58 -6.13 -17.55
C LEU A 109 5.84 -7.40 -18.01
N TYR A 110 4.51 -7.32 -18.09
CA TYR A 110 3.62 -8.36 -18.62
C TYR A 110 3.69 -9.70 -17.91
N GLN A 111 4.23 -9.75 -16.71
CA GLN A 111 4.27 -10.93 -15.87
C GLN A 111 3.48 -10.70 -14.57
N PRO A 112 2.79 -11.73 -14.05
CA PRO A 112 2.11 -11.62 -12.77
C PRO A 112 3.12 -11.43 -11.64
N LEU A 113 2.86 -10.42 -10.82
CA LEU A 113 3.65 -10.04 -9.66
C LEU A 113 2.77 -10.00 -8.41
N VAL A 114 3.40 -10.12 -7.26
CA VAL A 114 2.75 -10.06 -5.95
C VAL A 114 3.44 -9.00 -5.10
N LEU A 115 2.65 -8.10 -4.53
CA LEU A 115 3.06 -7.19 -3.46
C LEU A 115 2.66 -7.79 -2.13
N VAL A 116 3.57 -7.84 -1.18
CA VAL A 116 3.31 -8.27 0.19
C VAL A 116 3.87 -7.23 1.13
N ALA A 117 3.04 -6.70 2.03
CA ALA A 117 3.48 -5.81 3.08
C ALA A 117 3.19 -6.41 4.46
N LEU A 118 4.01 -6.07 5.43
CA LEU A 118 3.93 -6.52 6.83
C LEU A 118 4.11 -5.35 7.78
N HIS A 119 3.21 -5.23 8.75
CA HIS A 119 3.40 -4.32 9.90
C HIS A 119 4.49 -4.89 10.80
N LEU A 120 5.51 -4.08 11.08
CA LEU A 120 6.63 -4.50 11.92
C LEU A 120 6.42 -4.08 13.37
N ASN A 121 6.11 -2.79 13.58
CA ASN A 121 6.07 -2.23 14.93
C ASN A 121 5.39 -0.85 14.94
N ARG A 122 4.70 -0.59 16.05
CA ARG A 122 4.29 0.74 16.50
C ARG A 122 4.73 0.91 17.96
N PRO A 123 5.78 1.70 18.25
CA PRO A 123 6.25 1.88 19.61
C PRO A 123 5.17 2.41 20.55
N THR A 124 5.31 2.13 21.84
CA THR A 124 4.51 2.73 22.89
C THR A 124 5.32 3.81 23.58
N ARG A 125 4.72 4.94 23.86
CA ARG A 125 5.32 6.05 24.60
C ARG A 125 5.42 5.73 26.09
N PRO A 126 6.22 6.51 26.84
CA PRO A 126 6.32 6.33 28.31
C PRO A 126 4.99 6.48 29.07
N ASP A 127 4.04 7.25 28.52
CA ASP A 127 2.70 7.44 29.07
C ASP A 127 1.72 6.29 28.75
N GLY A 128 2.19 5.23 28.09
CA GLY A 128 1.39 4.07 27.70
C GLY A 128 0.60 4.28 26.38
N THR A 129 0.64 5.46 25.78
CA THR A 129 -0.05 5.71 24.50
C THR A 129 0.76 5.22 23.31
N PRO A 130 0.11 4.82 22.18
CA PRO A 130 0.82 4.48 20.95
C PRO A 130 1.61 5.68 20.40
N ASP A 131 2.85 5.45 19.97
CA ASP A 131 3.63 6.48 19.27
C ASP A 131 2.98 6.81 17.91
N ARG A 132 3.31 7.98 17.39
CA ARG A 132 2.92 8.38 16.02
C ARG A 132 3.73 7.65 14.95
N LYS A 133 4.85 7.03 15.29
CA LYS A 133 5.71 6.28 14.38
C LYS A 133 5.17 4.87 14.14
N LEU A 134 5.05 4.50 12.89
CA LEU A 134 4.70 3.15 12.47
C LEU A 134 5.78 2.65 11.52
N PHE A 135 6.22 1.43 11.72
CA PHE A 135 7.25 0.79 10.89
C PHE A 135 6.63 -0.35 10.11
N HIS A 136 6.82 -0.32 8.81
CA HIS A 136 6.33 -1.34 7.89
C HIS A 136 7.46 -1.82 6.98
N GLN A 137 7.26 -2.97 6.36
CA GLN A 137 8.08 -3.45 5.26
C GLN A 137 7.20 -3.95 4.13
N ALA A 138 7.75 -3.96 2.91
CA ALA A 138 7.07 -4.54 1.76
C ALA A 138 8.07 -5.22 0.83
N GLU A 139 7.58 -6.17 0.05
CA GLU A 139 8.31 -6.84 -1.00
C GLU A 139 7.48 -6.91 -2.28
N LEU A 140 8.15 -6.72 -3.43
CA LEU A 140 7.64 -7.05 -4.74
C LEU A 140 8.24 -8.39 -5.15
N ARG A 141 7.40 -9.36 -5.48
CA ARG A 141 7.79 -10.75 -5.78
C ARG A 141 7.24 -11.21 -7.12
N ARG A 142 7.91 -12.17 -7.74
CA ARG A 142 7.33 -13.01 -8.78
C ARG A 142 6.37 -14.02 -8.17
N SER A 143 5.55 -14.67 -9.00
CA SER A 143 4.62 -15.71 -8.56
C SER A 143 5.31 -16.95 -7.96
N ASP A 144 6.58 -17.18 -8.29
CA ASP A 144 7.41 -18.25 -7.73
C ASP A 144 8.02 -17.91 -6.35
N GLY A 145 7.70 -16.72 -5.82
CA GLY A 145 8.21 -16.22 -4.54
C GLY A 145 9.55 -15.46 -4.64
N THR A 146 10.18 -15.38 -5.81
CA THR A 146 11.44 -14.66 -5.99
C THR A 146 11.24 -13.17 -5.69
N VAL A 147 11.99 -12.62 -4.70
CA VAL A 147 11.97 -11.21 -4.34
C VAL A 147 12.72 -10.39 -5.38
N LEU A 148 12.05 -9.38 -5.94
CA LEU A 148 12.59 -8.46 -6.95
C LEU A 148 13.06 -7.16 -6.31
N ALA A 149 12.25 -6.63 -5.39
CA ALA A 149 12.59 -5.46 -4.58
C ALA A 149 11.96 -5.58 -3.20
N ARG A 150 12.55 -4.91 -2.23
CA ARG A 150 12.01 -4.82 -0.88
C ARG A 150 12.20 -3.42 -0.32
N SER A 151 11.38 -3.06 0.64
CA SER A 151 11.48 -1.77 1.32
C SER A 151 11.19 -1.88 2.81
N LYS A 152 11.72 -0.90 3.56
CA LYS A 152 11.31 -0.57 4.92
C LYS A 152 10.88 0.87 4.96
N GLY A 153 9.75 1.14 5.62
CA GLY A 153 9.16 2.47 5.69
C GLY A 153 8.86 2.89 7.12
N LEU A 154 9.09 4.17 7.39
CA LEU A 154 8.61 4.88 8.56
C LEU A 154 7.44 5.75 8.14
N PHE A 155 6.29 5.53 8.75
CA PHE A 155 5.07 6.31 8.61
C PHE A 155 4.81 7.11 9.88
N ILE A 156 4.21 8.28 9.74
CA ILE A 156 3.85 9.15 10.87
C ILE A 156 2.34 9.33 10.87
N ALA A 157 1.70 8.84 11.92
CA ALA A 157 0.27 9.07 12.16
C ALA A 157 0.01 10.58 12.26
N LEU A 158 -0.98 11.06 11.51
CA LEU A 158 -1.39 12.46 11.54
C LEU A 158 -2.13 12.74 12.85
N ASP A 159 -1.86 13.88 13.45
CA ASP A 159 -2.62 14.34 14.60
C ASP A 159 -3.92 15.06 14.17
N GLU A 160 -4.85 15.24 15.12
CA GLU A 160 -6.15 15.85 14.87
C GLU A 160 -6.04 17.25 14.22
N ARG A 161 -5.02 18.03 14.54
CA ARG A 161 -4.81 19.37 13.97
C ARG A 161 -4.47 19.29 12.50
N VAL A 162 -3.61 18.34 12.12
CA VAL A 162 -3.22 18.12 10.72
C VAL A 162 -4.40 17.56 9.94
N LEU A 163 -5.16 16.62 10.52
CA LEU A 163 -6.37 16.08 9.91
C LEU A 163 -7.40 17.17 9.63
N ALA A 164 -7.69 18.01 10.63
CA ALA A 164 -8.63 19.12 10.49
C ALA A 164 -8.17 20.15 9.45
N ALA A 165 -6.89 20.52 9.43
CA ALA A 165 -6.32 21.45 8.46
C ALA A 165 -6.34 20.89 7.02
N ALA A 166 -6.27 19.56 6.86
CA ALA A 166 -6.35 18.87 5.58
C ALA A 166 -7.80 18.52 5.15
N GLY A 167 -8.81 18.88 5.96
CA GLY A 167 -10.21 18.57 5.67
C GLY A 167 -10.60 17.11 5.90
N PHE A 168 -9.79 16.34 6.61
CA PHE A 168 -10.10 14.97 7.00
C PHE A 168 -10.83 14.94 8.34
N SER A 169 -11.89 14.15 8.45
CA SER A 169 -12.49 13.80 9.74
C SER A 169 -11.61 12.76 10.45
N ALA A 170 -11.42 12.92 11.76
CA ALA A 170 -10.74 11.89 12.55
C ALA A 170 -11.51 10.56 12.45
N PRO A 171 -10.81 9.38 12.44
CA PRO A 171 -11.48 8.10 12.54
C PRO A 171 -12.34 8.07 13.80
N GLN A 172 -13.61 7.69 13.67
CA GLN A 172 -14.49 7.48 14.84
C GLN A 172 -14.03 6.22 15.59
N PRO A 173 -14.03 6.24 16.92
CA PRO A 173 -13.61 5.10 17.72
C PRO A 173 -14.52 3.87 17.55
#